data_3936cf213dc1047379d24d1792b580dc
#
_entry.id   3936cf213dc1047379d24d1792b580dc
#
_cell.length_a   1.000
_cell.length_b   1.000
_cell.length_c   1.000
_cell.angle_alpha   90.00
_cell.angle_beta   90.00
_cell.angle_gamma   90.00
#
_symmetry.space_group_name_H-M   'P 1'
#
loop_
_entity.id
_entity.type
_entity.pdbx_description
1 polymer ?
#
loop_
_entity_poly.entity_id
_entity_poly.type
_entity_poly.pdbx_seq_one_letter_code
_entity_poly.pdbx_strand_id
1 'polypeptide(L)'
;MTHRRQNFMGGAAILAGAVAVTKLLGALYKIPLGNLLDREGMAHFYAAYNIYSLLLVLSTAGLPVALSRMVSRAAAQRRYGAVRRCLHLGLALLAALGLVCSAVMCLLPEALAAALHDPDAAPALRTLGPAVLLVCLSAALRGYSQGLGDMVPTAAGQVAESAGKLLIGLGLCLYLLRQGAGTDLCAAGAIGGVTAGAGLGLLVTALLLPRRAALPEVRDVPPASSRVLRELLRTGIPITVGAAGMSLITLLDQALVTATLRDTLGYTTAETTALYGEYTFGMTLFMLPPSFIYPLSVSLMPAVSAALTRRDRAAAGKAAGAALKLTVLAALPAGVGLSVLAGPILQLLYPAVPETAEAAAYHLTFLGLACVFVCLMVATNGVLQSYGHPLLPVISLLCGGVLKIVTNYLMVGDPATGIRGAAVSTLYCYALIAVINLAAIARLVPERPGYISLFAKPVLLTAVMALAARSGYGLFCRLLPERWAVLPAVLLAAVVYVVLALAIGAVTRQDLQTLPKGEKLADRLHLR
;
A
#
# COMPACT_ATOMS: atom_id res chain seq x y z
N MET A 1 32.11 -22.16 -6.89
CA MET A 1 31.45 -21.32 -5.88
C MET A 1 30.02 -21.85 -5.72
N THR A 2 29.73 -22.47 -4.59
CA THR A 2 28.44 -23.08 -4.28
C THR A 2 27.39 -21.98 -4.17
N HIS A 3 26.40 -21.96 -5.08
CA HIS A 3 25.20 -21.16 -4.95
C HIS A 3 24.54 -21.49 -3.59
N ARG A 4 24.70 -20.61 -2.61
CA ARG A 4 23.88 -20.64 -1.40
C ARG A 4 22.44 -20.34 -1.84
N ARG A 5 21.67 -21.37 -2.20
CA ARG A 5 20.22 -21.26 -2.28
C ARG A 5 19.76 -20.72 -0.94
N GLN A 6 19.27 -19.48 -0.92
CA GLN A 6 18.63 -18.98 0.28
C GLN A 6 17.49 -19.95 0.60
N ASN A 7 17.40 -20.41 1.85
CA ASN A 7 16.22 -21.11 2.29
C ASN A 7 15.03 -20.20 2.00
N PHE A 8 13.99 -20.71 1.37
CA PHE A 8 12.78 -19.95 0.97
C PHE A 8 12.28 -19.03 2.10
N MET A 9 12.28 -19.53 3.35
CA MET A 9 11.93 -18.73 4.53
C MET A 9 12.89 -17.57 4.81
N GLY A 10 14.19 -17.73 4.56
CA GLY A 10 15.18 -16.66 4.73
C GLY A 10 14.99 -15.54 3.69
N GLY A 11 14.72 -15.90 2.44
CA GLY A 11 14.42 -14.93 1.38
C GLY A 11 13.14 -14.15 1.62
N ALA A 12 12.08 -14.83 2.06
CA ALA A 12 10.81 -14.18 2.43
C ALA A 12 10.97 -13.22 3.61
N ALA A 13 11.77 -13.58 4.63
CA ALA A 13 12.05 -12.72 5.78
C ALA A 13 12.85 -11.46 5.39
N ILE A 14 13.83 -11.59 4.50
CA ILE A 14 14.59 -10.43 3.97
C ILE A 14 13.67 -9.48 3.23
N LEU A 15 12.80 -9.99 2.37
CA LEU A 15 11.86 -9.17 1.61
C LEU A 15 10.84 -8.49 2.54
N ALA A 16 10.29 -9.20 3.51
CA ALA A 16 9.36 -8.63 4.49
C ALA A 16 10.02 -7.51 5.32
N GLY A 17 11.26 -7.71 5.76
CA GLY A 17 12.06 -6.69 6.46
C GLY A 17 12.29 -5.46 5.57
N ALA A 18 12.67 -5.66 4.30
CA ALA A 18 12.85 -4.55 3.36
C ALA A 18 11.53 -3.78 3.13
N VAL A 19 10.40 -4.48 2.98
CA VAL A 19 9.08 -3.85 2.84
C VAL A 19 8.74 -3.01 4.08
N ALA A 20 9.00 -3.50 5.29
CA ALA A 20 8.78 -2.74 6.52
C ALA A 20 9.63 -1.46 6.55
N VAL A 21 10.92 -1.56 6.22
CA VAL A 21 11.84 -0.41 6.13
C VAL A 21 11.37 0.60 5.07
N THR A 22 11.00 0.16 3.87
CA THR A 22 10.52 1.04 2.79
C THR A 22 9.23 1.77 3.18
N LYS A 23 8.33 1.12 3.93
CA LYS A 23 7.10 1.77 4.44
C LYS A 23 7.41 2.82 5.50
N LEU A 24 8.35 2.53 6.41
CA LEU A 24 8.82 3.50 7.39
C LEU A 24 9.47 4.71 6.71
N LEU A 25 10.38 4.49 5.75
CA LEU A 25 11.00 5.57 4.97
C LEU A 25 9.96 6.38 4.19
N GLY A 26 8.90 5.72 3.67
CA GLY A 26 7.79 6.39 3.02
C GLY A 26 6.99 7.32 3.94
N ALA A 27 6.76 6.91 5.18
CA ALA A 27 6.11 7.76 6.20
C ALA A 27 7.02 8.94 6.59
N LEU A 28 8.31 8.65 6.85
CA LEU A 28 9.33 9.67 7.14
C LEU A 28 9.53 10.68 5.99
N TYR A 29 9.18 10.31 4.78
CA TYR A 29 9.17 11.21 3.63
C TYR A 29 7.91 12.09 3.60
N LYS A 30 6.73 11.49 3.71
CA LYS A 30 5.45 12.18 3.50
C LYS A 30 5.09 13.16 4.63
N ILE A 31 5.44 12.84 5.88
CA ILE A 31 5.12 13.69 7.03
C ILE A 31 5.88 15.03 6.99
N PRO A 32 7.23 15.06 6.85
CA PRO A 32 7.94 16.32 6.67
C PRO A 32 7.51 17.07 5.41
N LEU A 33 7.19 16.34 4.33
CA LEU A 33 6.75 16.95 3.09
C LEU A 33 5.46 17.76 3.27
N GLY A 34 4.47 17.25 4.03
CA GLY A 34 3.25 17.99 4.35
C GLY A 34 3.50 19.25 5.17
N ASN A 35 4.57 19.27 5.99
CA ASN A 35 4.98 20.48 6.70
C ASN A 35 5.68 21.52 5.81
N LEU A 36 6.21 21.08 4.65
CA LEU A 36 6.97 21.96 3.73
C LEU A 36 6.10 22.50 2.59
N LEU A 37 5.17 21.69 2.08
CA LEU A 37 4.42 21.99 0.85
C LEU A 37 3.06 22.64 1.09
N ASP A 38 2.58 22.74 2.31
CA ASP A 38 1.21 23.14 2.63
C ASP A 38 0.12 22.26 1.98
N ARG A 39 -1.15 22.73 1.99
CA ARG A 39 -2.29 22.01 1.42
C ARG A 39 -2.29 21.97 -0.11
N GLU A 40 -1.92 23.06 -0.76
CA GLU A 40 -1.92 23.16 -2.23
C GLU A 40 -0.80 22.32 -2.83
N GLY A 41 0.43 22.48 -2.35
CA GLY A 41 1.56 21.68 -2.83
C GLY A 41 1.40 20.18 -2.56
N MET A 42 0.73 19.78 -1.47
CA MET A 42 0.38 18.37 -1.25
C MET A 42 -0.69 17.87 -2.23
N ALA A 43 -1.64 18.71 -2.65
CA ALA A 43 -2.60 18.33 -3.70
C ALA A 43 -1.88 18.05 -5.02
N HIS A 44 -1.02 18.97 -5.49
CA HIS A 44 -0.22 18.80 -6.70
C HIS A 44 0.66 17.55 -6.64
N PHE A 45 1.29 17.31 -5.49
CA PHE A 45 2.07 16.09 -5.27
C PHE A 45 1.22 14.82 -5.43
N TYR A 46 0.04 14.78 -4.80
CA TYR A 46 -0.84 13.61 -4.87
C TYR A 46 -1.48 13.45 -6.25
N ALA A 47 -1.83 14.54 -6.94
CA ALA A 47 -2.34 14.49 -8.30
C ALA A 47 -1.36 13.77 -9.24
N ALA A 48 -0.10 14.19 -9.24
CA ALA A 48 0.95 13.53 -10.03
C ALA A 48 1.19 12.08 -9.58
N TYR A 49 1.23 11.84 -8.26
CA TYR A 49 1.50 10.53 -7.70
C TYR A 49 0.39 9.50 -7.98
N ASN A 50 -0.87 9.91 -8.05
CA ASN A 50 -1.99 9.03 -8.34
C ASN A 50 -1.98 8.56 -9.81
N ILE A 51 -1.70 9.46 -10.77
CA ILE A 51 -1.50 9.08 -12.19
C ILE A 51 -0.32 8.12 -12.31
N TYR A 52 0.82 8.48 -11.71
CA TYR A 52 1.99 7.61 -11.68
C TYR A 52 1.68 6.22 -11.09
N SER A 53 0.95 6.16 -9.98
CA SER A 53 0.58 4.91 -9.33
C SER A 53 -0.25 4.00 -10.23
N LEU A 54 -1.20 4.55 -10.99
CA LEU A 54 -1.98 3.79 -11.97
C LEU A 54 -1.09 3.23 -13.07
N LEU A 55 -0.27 4.09 -13.71
CA LEU A 55 0.63 3.69 -14.79
C LEU A 55 1.67 2.68 -14.30
N LEU A 56 2.17 2.87 -13.07
CA LEU A 56 3.10 1.95 -12.42
C LEU A 56 2.47 0.56 -12.22
N VAL A 57 1.27 0.49 -11.68
CA VAL A 57 0.56 -0.79 -11.46
C VAL A 57 0.27 -1.48 -12.79
N LEU A 58 -0.19 -0.75 -13.79
CA LEU A 58 -0.42 -1.28 -15.14
C LEU A 58 0.87 -1.89 -15.74
N SER A 59 2.01 -1.27 -15.43
CA SER A 59 3.30 -1.71 -15.98
C SER A 59 3.97 -2.82 -15.17
N THR A 60 3.82 -2.82 -13.84
CA THR A 60 4.69 -3.64 -12.96
C THR A 60 3.98 -4.70 -12.11
N ALA A 61 2.66 -4.73 -12.06
CA ALA A 61 1.97 -5.66 -11.14
C ALA A 61 2.04 -7.13 -11.60
N GLY A 62 1.78 -7.41 -12.85
CA GLY A 62 1.65 -8.79 -13.35
C GLY A 62 2.88 -9.33 -14.07
N LEU A 63 3.50 -8.52 -14.91
CA LEU A 63 4.60 -8.97 -15.77
C LEU A 63 5.84 -9.47 -15.00
N PRO A 64 6.32 -8.80 -13.93
CA PRO A 64 7.43 -9.31 -13.13
C PRO A 64 7.11 -10.62 -12.42
N VAL A 65 5.86 -10.82 -11.99
CA VAL A 65 5.40 -12.07 -11.37
C VAL A 65 5.39 -13.20 -12.40
N ALA A 66 4.89 -12.93 -13.61
CA ALA A 66 4.94 -13.89 -14.72
C ALA A 66 6.38 -14.25 -15.08
N LEU A 67 7.26 -13.25 -15.18
CA LEU A 67 8.70 -13.43 -15.44
C LEU A 67 9.35 -14.30 -14.36
N SER A 68 9.12 -14.00 -13.09
CA SER A 68 9.65 -14.77 -11.96
C SER A 68 9.23 -16.24 -12.02
N ARG A 69 7.95 -16.54 -12.34
CA ARG A 69 7.44 -17.91 -12.50
C ARG A 69 8.12 -18.64 -13.64
N MET A 70 8.26 -17.99 -14.80
CA MET A 70 8.90 -18.60 -15.98
C MET A 70 10.38 -18.87 -15.75
N VAL A 71 11.10 -17.91 -15.15
CA VAL A 71 12.53 -18.05 -14.78
C VAL A 71 12.71 -19.19 -13.78
N SER A 72 11.87 -19.25 -12.73
CA SER A 72 11.92 -20.32 -11.73
C SER A 72 11.70 -21.69 -12.34
N ARG A 73 10.70 -21.83 -13.24
CA ARG A 73 10.43 -23.09 -13.95
C ARG A 73 11.62 -23.50 -14.81
N ALA A 74 12.17 -22.57 -15.63
CA ALA A 74 13.30 -22.85 -16.50
C ALA A 74 14.57 -23.21 -15.72
N ALA A 75 14.84 -22.50 -14.62
CA ALA A 75 15.98 -22.77 -13.74
C ALA A 75 15.86 -24.15 -13.04
N ALA A 76 14.67 -24.53 -12.59
CA ALA A 76 14.41 -25.86 -12.01
C ALA A 76 14.67 -26.99 -13.02
N GLN A 77 14.40 -26.75 -14.30
CA GLN A 77 14.70 -27.67 -15.41
C GLN A 77 16.14 -27.56 -15.92
N ARG A 78 17.00 -26.73 -15.32
CA ARG A 78 18.37 -26.42 -15.74
C ARG A 78 18.49 -25.87 -17.18
N ARG A 79 17.43 -25.23 -17.68
CA ARG A 79 17.36 -24.64 -19.03
C ARG A 79 17.80 -23.18 -18.99
N TYR A 80 19.11 -22.97 -18.88
CA TYR A 80 19.67 -21.62 -18.68
C TYR A 80 19.57 -20.71 -19.90
N GLY A 81 19.49 -21.28 -21.12
CA GLY A 81 19.16 -20.53 -22.34
C GLY A 81 17.74 -19.95 -22.31
N ALA A 82 16.78 -20.73 -21.81
CA ALA A 82 15.42 -20.24 -21.58
C ALA A 82 15.40 -19.14 -20.50
N VAL A 83 16.16 -19.28 -19.41
CA VAL A 83 16.30 -18.27 -18.35
C VAL A 83 16.80 -16.94 -18.92
N ARG A 84 17.88 -16.94 -19.73
CA ARG A 84 18.40 -15.74 -20.38
C ARG A 84 17.41 -15.13 -21.36
N ARG A 85 16.72 -15.95 -22.15
CA ARG A 85 15.70 -15.48 -23.10
C ARG A 85 14.52 -14.82 -22.36
N CYS A 86 14.07 -15.37 -21.24
CA CYS A 86 13.03 -14.77 -20.39
C CYS A 86 13.47 -13.39 -19.86
N LEU A 87 14.73 -13.24 -19.40
CA LEU A 87 15.24 -11.94 -18.94
C LEU A 87 15.23 -10.91 -20.05
N HIS A 88 15.82 -11.21 -21.23
CA HIS A 88 15.91 -10.25 -22.33
C HIS A 88 14.52 -9.81 -22.83
N LEU A 89 13.59 -10.77 -23.01
CA LEU A 89 12.24 -10.44 -23.47
C LEU A 89 11.41 -9.73 -22.39
N GLY A 90 11.59 -10.11 -21.13
CA GLY A 90 10.97 -9.42 -19.98
C GLY A 90 11.47 -7.97 -19.86
N LEU A 91 12.78 -7.75 -19.98
CA LEU A 91 13.37 -6.41 -20.02
C LEU A 91 12.86 -5.59 -21.21
N ALA A 92 12.87 -6.16 -22.42
CA ALA A 92 12.40 -5.46 -23.61
C ALA A 92 10.91 -5.07 -23.51
N LEU A 93 10.06 -5.99 -23.03
CA LEU A 93 8.63 -5.72 -22.88
C LEU A 93 8.36 -4.65 -21.82
N LEU A 94 8.98 -4.76 -20.64
CA LEU A 94 8.83 -3.79 -19.57
C LEU A 94 9.47 -2.44 -19.90
N ALA A 95 10.59 -2.43 -20.62
CA ALA A 95 11.19 -1.21 -21.14
C ALA A 95 10.26 -0.50 -22.15
N ALA A 96 9.68 -1.24 -23.11
CA ALA A 96 8.74 -0.67 -24.08
C ALA A 96 7.51 -0.09 -23.40
N LEU A 97 6.91 -0.84 -22.46
CA LEU A 97 5.74 -0.37 -21.71
C LEU A 97 6.08 0.84 -20.83
N GLY A 98 7.20 0.78 -20.11
CA GLY A 98 7.69 1.88 -19.29
C GLY A 98 8.00 3.13 -20.11
N LEU A 99 8.58 2.97 -21.32
CA LEU A 99 8.85 4.07 -22.23
C LEU A 99 7.55 4.74 -22.70
N VAL A 100 6.55 3.96 -23.09
CA VAL A 100 5.24 4.51 -23.51
C VAL A 100 4.59 5.28 -22.37
N CYS A 101 4.51 4.69 -21.16
CA CYS A 101 3.91 5.36 -20.00
C CYS A 101 4.71 6.60 -19.58
N SER A 102 6.04 6.54 -19.61
CA SER A 102 6.92 7.67 -19.35
C SER A 102 6.73 8.79 -20.39
N ALA A 103 6.63 8.43 -21.67
CA ALA A 103 6.37 9.39 -22.74
C ALA A 103 5.02 10.09 -22.57
N VAL A 104 3.96 9.36 -22.19
CA VAL A 104 2.64 9.94 -21.90
C VAL A 104 2.74 11.00 -20.78
N MET A 105 3.42 10.70 -19.67
CA MET A 105 3.57 11.65 -18.57
C MET A 105 4.48 12.84 -18.91
N CYS A 106 5.51 12.65 -19.74
CA CYS A 106 6.45 13.72 -20.10
C CYS A 106 5.94 14.63 -21.23
N LEU A 107 5.19 14.07 -22.19
CA LEU A 107 4.74 14.78 -23.38
C LEU A 107 3.32 15.37 -23.24
N LEU A 108 2.49 14.82 -22.37
CA LEU A 108 1.11 15.22 -22.17
C LEU A 108 0.81 15.59 -20.70
N PRO A 109 1.73 16.24 -19.96
CA PRO A 109 1.51 16.50 -18.53
C PRO A 109 0.36 17.50 -18.31
N GLU A 110 0.19 18.49 -19.19
CA GLU A 110 -0.87 19.47 -19.11
C GLU A 110 -2.26 18.83 -19.31
N ALA A 111 -2.39 17.90 -20.26
CA ALA A 111 -3.64 17.18 -20.49
C ALA A 111 -4.01 16.26 -19.31
N LEU A 112 -3.01 15.61 -18.72
CA LEU A 112 -3.20 14.77 -17.54
C LEU A 112 -3.57 15.59 -16.30
N ALA A 113 -2.92 16.73 -16.09
CA ALA A 113 -3.21 17.66 -15.02
C ALA A 113 -4.62 18.25 -15.15
N ALA A 114 -4.99 18.66 -16.37
CA ALA A 114 -6.35 19.16 -16.67
C ALA A 114 -7.44 18.12 -16.40
N ALA A 115 -7.18 16.83 -16.69
CA ALA A 115 -8.11 15.73 -16.38
C ALA A 115 -8.37 15.52 -14.88
N LEU A 116 -7.46 16.01 -14.02
CA LEU A 116 -7.61 16.01 -12.57
C LEU A 116 -8.07 17.36 -12.02
N HIS A 117 -8.34 18.32 -12.90
CA HIS A 117 -8.71 19.70 -12.56
C HIS A 117 -7.66 20.42 -11.69
N ASP A 118 -6.38 20.07 -11.88
CA ASP A 118 -5.23 20.64 -11.18
C ASP A 118 -4.09 20.95 -12.18
N PRO A 119 -4.19 22.07 -12.95
CA PRO A 119 -3.20 22.42 -13.96
C PRO A 119 -1.78 22.58 -13.42
N ASP A 120 -1.63 23.05 -12.17
CA ASP A 120 -0.35 23.31 -11.52
C ASP A 120 0.38 22.03 -11.10
N ALA A 121 -0.27 20.86 -11.22
CA ALA A 121 0.39 19.56 -11.08
C ALA A 121 1.25 19.16 -12.31
N ALA A 122 1.18 19.89 -13.44
CA ALA A 122 1.91 19.53 -14.66
C ALA A 122 3.45 19.45 -14.50
N PRO A 123 4.14 20.38 -13.80
CA PRO A 123 5.57 20.25 -13.53
C PRO A 123 5.93 18.97 -12.76
N ALA A 124 5.10 18.62 -11.77
CA ALA A 124 5.28 17.38 -10.99
C ALA A 124 5.10 16.13 -11.86
N LEU A 125 4.08 16.08 -12.74
CA LEU A 125 3.85 14.99 -13.68
C LEU A 125 5.03 14.82 -14.65
N ARG A 126 5.54 15.92 -15.22
CA ARG A 126 6.70 15.89 -16.13
C ARG A 126 7.94 15.35 -15.45
N THR A 127 8.21 15.78 -14.21
CA THR A 127 9.36 15.34 -13.41
C THR A 127 9.24 13.86 -13.01
N LEU A 128 8.03 13.35 -12.81
CA LEU A 128 7.77 11.96 -12.41
C LEU A 128 7.77 10.99 -13.60
N GLY A 129 7.55 11.49 -14.81
CA GLY A 129 7.45 10.65 -16.02
C GLY A 129 8.60 9.64 -16.16
N PRO A 130 9.89 10.03 -16.09
CA PRO A 130 11.00 9.10 -16.22
C PRO A 130 11.03 7.99 -15.16
N ALA A 131 10.44 8.22 -13.99
CA ALA A 131 10.39 7.22 -12.92
C ALA A 131 9.67 5.93 -13.37
N VAL A 132 8.63 6.02 -14.21
CA VAL A 132 7.89 4.84 -14.69
C VAL A 132 8.81 3.90 -15.47
N LEU A 133 9.63 4.43 -16.39
CA LEU A 133 10.61 3.63 -17.13
C LEU A 133 11.63 2.98 -16.19
N LEU A 134 12.20 3.75 -15.26
CA LEU A 134 13.21 3.28 -14.31
C LEU A 134 12.67 2.15 -13.42
N VAL A 135 11.42 2.29 -12.95
CA VAL A 135 10.80 1.26 -12.12
C VAL A 135 10.41 0.03 -12.95
N CYS A 136 9.98 0.18 -14.20
CA CYS A 136 9.73 -0.96 -15.10
C CYS A 136 10.98 -1.80 -15.33
N LEU A 137 12.11 -1.16 -15.60
CA LEU A 137 13.40 -1.84 -15.72
C LEU A 137 13.82 -2.54 -14.43
N SER A 138 13.69 -1.84 -13.31
CA SER A 138 13.94 -2.41 -11.98
C SER A 138 13.05 -3.63 -11.70
N ALA A 139 11.76 -3.56 -12.05
CA ALA A 139 10.79 -4.64 -11.87
C ALA A 139 11.14 -5.90 -12.68
N ALA A 140 11.66 -5.74 -13.91
CA ALA A 140 12.18 -6.85 -14.72
C ALA A 140 13.35 -7.56 -14.02
N LEU A 141 14.33 -6.79 -13.52
CA LEU A 141 15.49 -7.34 -12.83
C LEU A 141 15.09 -8.00 -11.50
N ARG A 142 14.15 -7.40 -10.77
CA ARG A 142 13.59 -7.97 -9.53
C ARG A 142 12.84 -9.28 -9.81
N GLY A 143 11.98 -9.31 -10.84
CA GLY A 143 11.28 -10.53 -11.25
C GLY A 143 12.24 -11.67 -11.62
N TYR A 144 13.33 -11.33 -12.30
CA TYR A 144 14.38 -12.28 -12.65
C TYR A 144 15.12 -12.83 -11.41
N SER A 145 15.59 -11.95 -10.51
CA SER A 145 16.31 -12.38 -9.29
C SER A 145 15.42 -13.22 -8.36
N GLN A 146 14.16 -12.84 -8.19
CA GLN A 146 13.16 -13.59 -7.44
C GLN A 146 12.90 -14.97 -8.07
N GLY A 147 12.86 -15.06 -9.40
CA GLY A 147 12.72 -16.31 -10.13
C GLY A 147 13.90 -17.26 -9.92
N LEU A 148 15.09 -16.75 -9.68
CA LEU A 148 16.28 -17.52 -9.31
C LEU A 148 16.35 -17.85 -7.80
N GLY A 149 15.39 -17.35 -7.01
CA GLY A 149 15.34 -17.58 -5.56
C GLY A 149 16.23 -16.64 -4.75
N ASP A 150 16.76 -15.55 -5.35
CA ASP A 150 17.53 -14.53 -4.63
C ASP A 150 16.69 -13.26 -4.43
N MET A 151 16.33 -12.99 -3.17
CA MET A 151 15.52 -11.83 -2.79
C MET A 151 16.35 -10.60 -2.43
N VAL A 152 17.68 -10.73 -2.30
CA VAL A 152 18.55 -9.63 -1.86
C VAL A 152 18.60 -8.46 -2.84
N PRO A 153 18.74 -8.65 -4.17
CA PRO A 153 18.71 -7.53 -5.11
C PRO A 153 17.40 -6.75 -5.06
N THR A 154 16.27 -7.46 -4.91
CA THR A 154 14.95 -6.84 -4.73
C THR A 154 14.89 -6.01 -3.44
N ALA A 155 15.28 -6.59 -2.31
CA ALA A 155 15.23 -5.94 -1.00
C ALA A 155 16.13 -4.70 -0.95
N ALA A 156 17.38 -4.84 -1.38
CA ALA A 156 18.34 -3.74 -1.38
C ALA A 156 17.92 -2.61 -2.35
N GLY A 157 17.44 -2.96 -3.54
CA GLY A 157 16.95 -1.98 -4.53
C GLY A 157 15.74 -1.19 -4.00
N GLN A 158 14.78 -1.84 -3.33
CA GLN A 158 13.62 -1.16 -2.74
C GLN A 158 14.00 -0.21 -1.59
N VAL A 159 14.93 -0.62 -0.74
CA VAL A 159 15.42 0.24 0.35
C VAL A 159 16.18 1.44 -0.21
N ALA A 160 17.06 1.22 -1.22
CA ALA A 160 17.80 2.29 -1.89
C ALA A 160 16.85 3.28 -2.59
N GLU A 161 15.83 2.79 -3.28
CA GLU A 161 14.78 3.60 -3.91
C GLU A 161 14.08 4.49 -2.88
N SER A 162 13.66 3.92 -1.74
CA SER A 162 12.95 4.66 -0.69
C SER A 162 13.85 5.65 0.03
N ALA A 163 15.13 5.31 0.26
CA ALA A 163 16.12 6.21 0.83
C ALA A 163 16.44 7.38 -0.12
N GLY A 164 16.63 7.09 -1.42
CA GLY A 164 16.83 8.12 -2.44
C GLY A 164 15.64 9.08 -2.52
N LYS A 165 14.42 8.55 -2.54
CA LYS A 165 13.18 9.35 -2.50
C LYS A 165 13.15 10.26 -1.28
N LEU A 166 13.45 9.76 -0.09
CA LEU A 166 13.45 10.52 1.16
C LEU A 166 14.51 11.64 1.11
N LEU A 167 15.77 11.28 0.86
CA LEU A 167 16.89 12.22 0.97
C LEU A 167 16.87 13.26 -0.16
N ILE A 168 16.74 12.80 -1.40
CA ILE A 168 16.80 13.69 -2.57
C ILE A 168 15.51 14.50 -2.68
N GLY A 169 14.33 13.89 -2.45
CA GLY A 169 13.05 14.57 -2.56
C GLY A 169 12.87 15.68 -1.53
N LEU A 170 13.16 15.40 -0.25
CA LEU A 170 13.12 16.46 0.77
C LEU A 170 14.22 17.49 0.54
N GLY A 171 15.43 17.08 0.12
CA GLY A 171 16.53 17.99 -0.19
C GLY A 171 16.18 18.96 -1.32
N LEU A 172 15.63 18.48 -2.43
CA LEU A 172 15.18 19.32 -3.55
C LEU A 172 14.03 20.24 -3.16
N CYS A 173 13.04 19.74 -2.43
CA CYS A 173 11.92 20.54 -1.94
C CYS A 173 12.43 21.68 -1.05
N LEU A 174 13.28 21.40 -0.07
CA LEU A 174 13.87 22.41 0.81
C LEU A 174 14.73 23.42 0.05
N TYR A 175 15.49 22.96 -0.95
CA TYR A 175 16.30 23.84 -1.80
C TYR A 175 15.43 24.83 -2.56
N LEU A 176 14.37 24.35 -3.23
CA LEU A 176 13.45 25.18 -4.00
C LEU A 176 12.66 26.17 -3.11
N LEU A 177 12.22 25.73 -1.93
CA LEU A 177 11.60 26.60 -0.94
C LEU A 177 12.51 27.74 -0.51
N ARG A 178 13.79 27.48 -0.27
CA ARG A 178 14.77 28.51 0.07
C ARG A 178 15.05 29.49 -1.06
N GLN A 179 14.83 29.10 -2.31
CA GLN A 179 14.92 29.96 -3.49
C GLN A 179 13.64 30.79 -3.72
N GLY A 180 12.59 30.60 -2.91
CA GLY A 180 11.31 31.29 -3.08
C GLY A 180 10.48 30.78 -4.26
N ALA A 181 10.70 29.53 -4.69
CA ALA A 181 9.92 28.91 -5.76
C ALA A 181 8.45 28.69 -5.34
N GLY A 182 7.55 28.71 -6.30
CA GLY A 182 6.13 28.43 -6.08
C GLY A 182 5.86 26.99 -5.59
N THR A 183 4.68 26.76 -5.04
CA THR A 183 4.27 25.47 -4.47
C THR A 183 4.27 24.33 -5.50
N ASP A 184 3.93 24.62 -6.75
CA ASP A 184 3.98 23.74 -7.91
C ASP A 184 5.40 23.20 -8.18
N LEU A 185 6.40 24.09 -8.21
CA LEU A 185 7.80 23.74 -8.39
C LEU A 185 8.38 23.01 -7.17
N CYS A 186 7.97 23.39 -5.96
CA CYS A 186 8.37 22.67 -4.74
C CYS A 186 7.81 21.25 -4.71
N ALA A 187 6.55 21.05 -5.15
CA ALA A 187 5.96 19.74 -5.32
C ALA A 187 6.69 18.91 -6.40
N ALA A 188 7.05 19.55 -7.53
CA ALA A 188 7.86 18.92 -8.57
C ALA A 188 9.26 18.52 -8.07
N GLY A 189 9.90 19.35 -7.24
CA GLY A 189 11.17 19.04 -6.58
C GLY A 189 11.09 17.85 -5.65
N ALA A 190 10.05 17.80 -4.81
CA ALA A 190 9.77 16.64 -3.97
C ALA A 190 9.60 15.37 -4.82
N ILE A 191 8.79 15.45 -5.86
CA ILE A 191 8.57 14.33 -6.80
C ILE A 191 9.86 13.93 -7.54
N GLY A 192 10.74 14.87 -7.84
CA GLY A 192 12.06 14.59 -8.39
C GLY A 192 12.86 13.57 -7.57
N GLY A 193 12.65 13.56 -6.26
CA GLY A 193 13.19 12.52 -5.38
C GLY A 193 12.64 11.12 -5.67
N VAL A 194 11.40 11.00 -6.13
CA VAL A 194 10.82 9.69 -6.53
C VAL A 194 11.54 9.18 -7.78
N THR A 195 11.77 10.06 -8.76
CA THR A 195 12.48 9.72 -9.99
C THR A 195 13.95 9.36 -9.72
N ALA A 196 14.64 10.18 -8.92
CA ALA A 196 16.02 9.90 -8.52
C ALA A 196 16.15 8.62 -7.68
N GLY A 197 15.21 8.41 -6.76
CA GLY A 197 15.11 7.19 -5.96
C GLY A 197 14.90 5.96 -6.83
N ALA A 198 14.01 6.02 -7.84
CA ALA A 198 13.80 4.93 -8.79
C ALA A 198 15.09 4.60 -9.56
N GLY A 199 15.84 5.63 -9.98
CA GLY A 199 17.15 5.46 -10.60
C GLY A 199 18.16 4.78 -9.68
N LEU A 200 18.23 5.21 -8.42
CA LEU A 200 19.11 4.60 -7.42
C LEU A 200 18.73 3.14 -7.15
N GLY A 201 17.43 2.86 -7.01
CA GLY A 201 16.92 1.50 -6.84
C GLY A 201 17.25 0.57 -8.02
N LEU A 202 17.13 1.07 -9.26
CA LEU A 202 17.53 0.37 -10.47
C LEU A 202 19.03 0.09 -10.45
N LEU A 203 19.84 1.11 -10.17
CA LEU A 203 21.31 1.00 -10.11
C LEU A 203 21.75 -0.07 -9.11
N VAL A 204 21.25 -0.01 -7.88
CA VAL A 204 21.60 -0.98 -6.83
C VAL A 204 21.16 -2.40 -7.23
N THR A 205 19.94 -2.56 -7.78
CA THR A 205 19.45 -3.85 -8.26
C THR A 205 20.35 -4.38 -9.39
N ALA A 206 20.71 -3.54 -10.37
CA ALA A 206 21.54 -3.90 -11.50
C ALA A 206 22.98 -4.25 -11.09
N LEU A 207 23.58 -3.52 -10.13
CA LEU A 207 24.93 -3.80 -9.62
C LEU A 207 25.02 -5.11 -8.82
N LEU A 208 23.97 -5.46 -8.11
CA LEU A 208 23.93 -6.70 -7.30
C LEU A 208 23.64 -7.94 -8.15
N LEU A 209 22.91 -7.81 -9.26
CA LEU A 209 22.46 -8.92 -10.08
C LEU A 209 23.62 -9.73 -10.69
N PRO A 210 24.62 -9.14 -11.37
CA PRO A 210 25.72 -9.91 -12.00
C PRO A 210 26.57 -10.69 -10.99
N ARG A 211 26.70 -10.18 -9.77
CA ARG A 211 27.49 -10.80 -8.70
C ARG A 211 26.81 -12.00 -8.08
N ARG A 212 25.49 -12.08 -8.16
CA ARG A 212 24.67 -13.06 -7.44
C ARG A 212 23.95 -14.04 -8.35
N ALA A 213 23.65 -13.67 -9.58
CA ALA A 213 22.90 -14.46 -10.55
C ALA A 213 23.79 -15.02 -11.67
N ALA A 214 25.03 -15.38 -11.37
CA ALA A 214 25.91 -16.06 -12.34
C ALA A 214 25.29 -17.38 -12.77
N LEU A 215 24.88 -17.46 -14.04
CA LEU A 215 24.29 -18.68 -14.60
C LEU A 215 25.40 -19.63 -15.07
N PRO A 216 25.20 -20.94 -14.92
CA PRO A 216 26.05 -21.95 -15.55
C PRO A 216 26.08 -21.80 -17.08
N GLU A 217 26.99 -22.54 -17.70
CA GLU A 217 27.11 -22.57 -19.16
C GLU A 217 25.79 -22.96 -19.85
N VAL A 218 25.43 -22.22 -20.88
CA VAL A 218 24.17 -22.44 -21.61
C VAL A 218 24.38 -23.57 -22.62
N ARG A 219 23.68 -24.68 -22.43
CA ARG A 219 23.73 -25.85 -23.34
C ARG A 219 22.38 -26.15 -23.99
N ASP A 220 21.31 -25.44 -23.61
CA ASP A 220 19.97 -25.66 -24.12
C ASP A 220 19.61 -24.68 -25.23
N VAL A 221 18.79 -25.13 -26.17
CA VAL A 221 18.19 -24.26 -27.18
C VAL A 221 17.10 -23.39 -26.53
N PRO A 222 17.22 -22.07 -26.59
CA PRO A 222 16.22 -21.20 -25.99
C PRO A 222 14.88 -21.30 -26.74
N PRO A 223 13.74 -21.19 -26.03
CA PRO A 223 12.43 -21.24 -26.66
C PRO A 223 12.20 -20.07 -27.63
N ALA A 224 11.30 -20.23 -28.60
CA ALA A 224 10.95 -19.15 -29.52
C ALA A 224 10.44 -17.92 -28.77
N SER A 225 10.87 -16.72 -29.18
CA SER A 225 10.52 -15.44 -28.52
C SER A 225 9.02 -15.22 -28.45
N SER A 226 8.27 -15.59 -29.50
CA SER A 226 6.81 -15.48 -29.53
C SER A 226 6.11 -16.32 -28.47
N ARG A 227 6.65 -17.51 -28.15
CA ARG A 227 6.11 -18.38 -27.08
C ARG A 227 6.32 -17.76 -25.72
N VAL A 228 7.54 -17.24 -25.44
CA VAL A 228 7.86 -16.58 -24.18
C VAL A 228 7.00 -15.35 -23.99
N LEU A 229 6.89 -14.50 -25.02
CA LEU A 229 6.09 -13.28 -24.97
C LEU A 229 4.61 -13.58 -24.72
N ARG A 230 4.05 -14.57 -25.45
CA ARG A 230 2.65 -15.00 -25.25
C ARG A 230 2.41 -15.50 -23.81
N GLU A 231 3.34 -16.27 -23.25
CA GLU A 231 3.22 -16.80 -21.87
C GLU A 231 3.32 -15.65 -20.85
N LEU A 232 4.23 -14.69 -21.04
CA LEU A 232 4.35 -13.49 -20.20
C LEU A 232 3.07 -12.66 -20.20
N LEU A 233 2.49 -12.39 -21.38
CA LEU A 233 1.28 -11.60 -21.51
C LEU A 233 0.06 -12.36 -20.95
N ARG A 234 -0.09 -13.64 -21.30
CA ARG A 234 -1.22 -14.48 -20.83
C ARG A 234 -1.26 -14.61 -19.31
N THR A 235 -0.09 -14.61 -18.65
CA THR A 235 0.00 -14.72 -17.20
C THR A 235 -0.03 -13.34 -16.53
N GLY A 236 0.66 -12.36 -17.12
CA GLY A 236 0.82 -11.03 -16.55
C GLY A 236 -0.45 -10.16 -16.63
N ILE A 237 -1.14 -10.15 -17.78
CA ILE A 237 -2.31 -9.27 -18.00
C ILE A 237 -3.42 -9.49 -16.95
N PRO A 238 -3.89 -10.72 -16.65
CA PRO A 238 -4.94 -10.92 -15.65
C PRO A 238 -4.54 -10.43 -14.25
N ILE A 239 -3.26 -10.61 -13.87
CA ILE A 239 -2.74 -10.15 -12.58
C ILE A 239 -2.71 -8.61 -12.55
N THR A 240 -2.27 -7.99 -13.65
CA THR A 240 -2.23 -6.53 -13.78
C THR A 240 -3.62 -5.91 -13.70
N VAL A 241 -4.59 -6.46 -14.43
CA VAL A 241 -5.98 -5.95 -14.40
C VAL A 241 -6.57 -6.03 -12.99
N GLY A 242 -6.35 -7.14 -12.29
CA GLY A 242 -6.80 -7.28 -10.91
C GLY A 242 -6.16 -6.28 -9.94
N ALA A 243 -4.87 -5.97 -10.13
CA ALA A 243 -4.15 -5.02 -9.28
C ALA A 243 -4.47 -3.55 -9.63
N ALA A 244 -4.74 -3.24 -10.91
CA ALA A 244 -5.02 -1.89 -11.38
C ALA A 244 -6.33 -1.30 -10.82
N GLY A 245 -7.28 -2.16 -10.45
CA GLY A 245 -8.60 -1.72 -9.96
C GLY A 245 -8.52 -0.75 -8.78
N MET A 246 -7.65 -1.00 -7.81
CA MET A 246 -7.46 -0.11 -6.64
C MET A 246 -6.91 1.27 -7.05
N SER A 247 -5.88 1.29 -7.90
CA SER A 247 -5.28 2.54 -8.36
C SER A 247 -6.24 3.33 -9.25
N LEU A 248 -7.04 2.63 -10.07
CA LEU A 248 -8.07 3.26 -10.88
C LEU A 248 -9.17 3.90 -10.02
N ILE A 249 -9.64 3.21 -8.97
CA ILE A 249 -10.62 3.77 -8.03
C ILE A 249 -10.07 5.02 -7.35
N THR A 250 -8.81 5.01 -6.92
CA THR A 250 -8.18 6.17 -6.28
C THR A 250 -8.07 7.36 -7.25
N LEU A 251 -7.72 7.11 -8.51
CA LEU A 251 -7.63 8.17 -9.52
C LEU A 251 -9.00 8.73 -9.88
N LEU A 252 -9.99 7.85 -10.07
CA LEU A 252 -11.38 8.27 -10.32
C LEU A 252 -11.95 9.03 -9.13
N ASP A 253 -11.63 8.63 -7.91
CA ASP A 253 -12.01 9.35 -6.70
C ASP A 253 -11.52 10.80 -6.72
N GLN A 254 -10.24 11.01 -7.00
CA GLN A 254 -9.67 12.35 -7.11
C GLN A 254 -10.36 13.15 -8.20
N ALA A 255 -10.47 12.61 -9.41
CA ALA A 255 -11.07 13.31 -10.54
C ALA A 255 -12.55 13.67 -10.28
N LEU A 256 -13.32 12.77 -9.66
CA LEU A 256 -14.73 13.00 -9.34
C LEU A 256 -14.90 14.01 -8.22
N VAL A 257 -14.10 13.92 -7.15
CA VAL A 257 -14.18 14.87 -6.03
C VAL A 257 -13.86 16.29 -6.52
N THR A 258 -12.77 16.47 -7.27
CA THR A 258 -12.38 17.79 -7.77
C THR A 258 -13.37 18.33 -8.80
N ALA A 259 -13.89 17.48 -9.71
CA ALA A 259 -14.93 17.87 -10.65
C ALA A 259 -16.23 18.29 -9.93
N THR A 260 -16.68 17.52 -8.95
CA THR A 260 -17.92 17.81 -8.22
C THR A 260 -17.81 19.11 -7.42
N LEU A 261 -16.69 19.37 -6.75
CA LEU A 261 -16.45 20.63 -6.04
C LEU A 261 -16.51 21.83 -6.98
N ARG A 262 -15.90 21.72 -8.16
CA ARG A 262 -15.86 22.80 -9.12
C ARG A 262 -17.17 22.96 -9.89
N ASP A 263 -17.66 21.89 -10.48
CA ASP A 263 -18.75 21.95 -11.46
C ASP A 263 -20.14 21.98 -10.79
N THR A 264 -20.27 21.41 -9.57
CA THR A 264 -21.54 21.37 -8.82
C THR A 264 -21.61 22.47 -7.77
N LEU A 265 -20.53 22.70 -7.01
CA LEU A 265 -20.51 23.69 -5.93
C LEU A 265 -19.92 25.03 -6.36
N GLY A 266 -19.33 25.16 -7.57
CA GLY A 266 -18.84 26.41 -8.12
C GLY A 266 -17.52 26.91 -7.50
N TYR A 267 -16.76 26.06 -6.81
CA TYR A 267 -15.45 26.44 -6.28
C TYR A 267 -14.44 26.73 -7.40
N THR A 268 -13.58 27.71 -7.17
CA THR A 268 -12.44 27.97 -8.05
C THR A 268 -11.46 26.82 -8.07
N THR A 269 -10.59 26.78 -9.07
CA THR A 269 -9.53 25.77 -9.14
C THR A 269 -8.64 25.80 -7.90
N ALA A 270 -8.24 26.99 -7.44
CA ALA A 270 -7.39 27.15 -6.25
C ALA A 270 -8.08 26.64 -4.97
N GLU A 271 -9.35 26.99 -4.77
CA GLU A 271 -10.14 26.50 -3.62
C GLU A 271 -10.30 24.97 -3.67
N THR A 272 -10.61 24.41 -4.84
CA THR A 272 -10.75 22.97 -5.04
C THR A 272 -9.45 22.24 -4.72
N THR A 273 -8.33 22.76 -5.22
CA THR A 273 -6.99 22.20 -4.96
C THR A 273 -6.65 22.26 -3.47
N ALA A 274 -6.91 23.39 -2.81
CA ALA A 274 -6.69 23.56 -1.37
C ALA A 274 -7.52 22.58 -0.53
N LEU A 275 -8.82 22.44 -0.83
CA LEU A 275 -9.72 21.51 -0.14
C LEU A 275 -9.29 20.04 -0.37
N TYR A 276 -8.93 19.67 -1.59
CA TYR A 276 -8.41 18.33 -1.85
C TYR A 276 -7.08 18.08 -1.14
N GLY A 277 -6.24 19.11 -1.04
CA GLY A 277 -5.02 19.09 -0.25
C GLY A 277 -5.26 18.72 1.21
N GLU A 278 -6.23 19.35 1.88
CA GLU A 278 -6.62 19.00 3.27
C GLU A 278 -6.99 17.51 3.40
N TYR A 279 -7.74 16.97 2.45
CA TYR A 279 -8.09 15.55 2.41
C TYR A 279 -6.84 14.65 2.30
N THR A 280 -5.81 15.07 1.55
CA THR A 280 -4.59 14.26 1.36
C THR A 280 -3.75 14.09 2.62
N PHE A 281 -3.83 15.02 3.59
CA PHE A 281 -3.19 14.85 4.90
C PHE A 281 -3.79 13.66 5.66
N GLY A 282 -5.11 13.53 5.67
CA GLY A 282 -5.79 12.35 6.21
C GLY A 282 -5.42 11.07 5.48
N MET A 283 -5.38 11.10 4.13
CA MET A 283 -5.01 9.97 3.29
C MET A 283 -3.58 9.47 3.54
N THR A 284 -2.66 10.36 3.91
CA THR A 284 -1.27 9.98 4.24
C THR A 284 -1.24 9.02 5.43
N LEU A 285 -1.98 9.32 6.49
CA LEU A 285 -2.03 8.50 7.70
C LEU A 285 -2.93 7.26 7.55
N PHE A 286 -4.01 7.39 6.78
CA PHE A 286 -4.92 6.29 6.46
C PHE A 286 -4.19 5.06 5.89
N MET A 287 -3.16 5.27 5.07
CA MET A 287 -2.42 4.19 4.41
C MET A 287 -1.33 3.55 5.29
N LEU A 288 -1.05 4.08 6.49
CA LEU A 288 0.00 3.54 7.36
C LEU A 288 -0.37 2.17 7.95
N PRO A 289 -1.49 1.97 8.68
CA PRO A 289 -1.82 0.67 9.26
C PRO A 289 -1.97 -0.45 8.22
N PRO A 290 -2.66 -0.27 7.08
CA PRO A 290 -2.71 -1.29 6.04
C PRO A 290 -1.33 -1.73 5.55
N SER A 291 -0.37 -0.80 5.50
CA SER A 291 0.99 -1.09 5.05
C SER A 291 1.73 -2.10 5.93
N PHE A 292 1.45 -2.12 7.22
CA PHE A 292 2.04 -3.07 8.18
C PHE A 292 1.22 -4.37 8.29
N ILE A 293 -0.09 -4.29 8.10
CA ILE A 293 -0.99 -5.44 8.23
C ILE A 293 -1.00 -6.29 6.95
N TYR A 294 -0.80 -5.69 5.77
CA TYR A 294 -0.74 -6.39 4.50
C TYR A 294 0.28 -7.55 4.47
N PRO A 295 1.56 -7.36 4.85
CA PRO A 295 2.53 -8.46 4.89
C PRO A 295 2.12 -9.60 5.84
N LEU A 296 1.47 -9.28 6.96
CA LEU A 296 0.95 -10.27 7.90
C LEU A 296 -0.10 -11.16 7.24
N SER A 297 -1.09 -10.55 6.58
CA SER A 297 -2.14 -11.28 5.88
C SER A 297 -1.57 -12.16 4.76
N VAL A 298 -0.68 -11.61 3.93
CA VAL A 298 -0.07 -12.34 2.80
C VAL A 298 0.80 -13.51 3.27
N SER A 299 1.46 -13.40 4.41
CA SER A 299 2.33 -14.49 4.94
C SER A 299 1.55 -15.74 5.34
N LEU A 300 0.26 -15.61 5.64
CA LEU A 300 -0.60 -16.73 6.05
C LEU A 300 -1.28 -17.45 4.88
N MET A 301 -1.35 -16.82 3.70
CA MET A 301 -2.00 -17.40 2.51
C MET A 301 -1.34 -18.70 2.02
N PRO A 302 0.01 -18.86 2.02
CA PRO A 302 0.63 -20.12 1.67
C PRO A 302 0.22 -21.29 2.59
N ALA A 303 -0.02 -21.02 3.88
CA ALA A 303 -0.47 -22.05 4.83
C ALA A 303 -1.87 -22.54 4.49
N VAL A 304 -2.80 -21.61 4.14
CA VAL A 304 -4.14 -21.96 3.67
C VAL A 304 -4.07 -22.81 2.40
N SER A 305 -3.31 -22.35 1.40
CA SER A 305 -3.18 -23.05 0.12
C SER A 305 -2.53 -24.45 0.27
N ALA A 306 -1.52 -24.58 1.15
CA ALA A 306 -0.86 -25.86 1.42
C ALA A 306 -1.80 -26.85 2.12
N ALA A 307 -2.62 -26.40 3.06
CA ALA A 307 -3.61 -27.23 3.73
C ALA A 307 -4.68 -27.72 2.74
N LEU A 308 -5.18 -26.83 1.87
CA LEU A 308 -6.13 -27.20 0.81
C LEU A 308 -5.55 -28.21 -0.18
N THR A 309 -4.28 -28.08 -0.56
CA THR A 309 -3.58 -29.05 -1.42
C THR A 309 -3.48 -30.42 -0.78
N ARG A 310 -3.31 -30.49 0.54
CA ARG A 310 -3.31 -31.75 1.33
C ARG A 310 -4.72 -32.28 1.59
N ARG A 311 -5.77 -31.61 1.12
CA ARG A 311 -7.18 -31.89 1.40
C ARG A 311 -7.54 -31.81 2.91
N ASP A 312 -6.70 -31.13 3.71
CA ASP A 312 -6.95 -30.87 5.12
C ASP A 312 -7.74 -29.56 5.26
N ARG A 313 -9.05 -29.66 5.14
CA ARG A 313 -9.97 -28.53 5.22
C ARG A 313 -9.96 -27.89 6.60
N ALA A 314 -9.85 -28.70 7.67
CA ALA A 314 -9.83 -28.20 9.04
C ALA A 314 -8.61 -27.31 9.29
N ALA A 315 -7.42 -27.73 8.83
CA ALA A 315 -6.21 -26.91 8.91
C ALA A 315 -6.33 -25.64 8.05
N ALA A 316 -6.94 -25.72 6.86
CA ALA A 316 -7.18 -24.55 6.00
C ALA A 316 -8.09 -23.53 6.68
N GLY A 317 -9.20 -23.98 7.28
CA GLY A 317 -10.13 -23.12 8.01
C GLY A 317 -9.49 -22.47 9.24
N LYS A 318 -8.69 -23.23 10.01
CA LYS A 318 -7.90 -22.68 11.14
C LYS A 318 -6.92 -21.60 10.68
N ALA A 319 -6.18 -21.83 9.60
CA ALA A 319 -5.22 -20.86 9.07
C ALA A 319 -5.92 -19.58 8.55
N ALA A 320 -7.04 -19.73 7.83
CA ALA A 320 -7.86 -18.61 7.38
C ALA A 320 -8.45 -17.82 8.55
N GLY A 321 -8.97 -18.53 9.57
CA GLY A 321 -9.49 -17.93 10.80
C GLY A 321 -8.43 -17.15 11.58
N ALA A 322 -7.23 -17.71 11.73
CA ALA A 322 -6.10 -17.03 12.37
C ALA A 322 -5.68 -15.77 11.59
N ALA A 323 -5.63 -15.82 10.25
CA ALA A 323 -5.32 -14.67 9.41
C ALA A 323 -6.32 -13.52 9.62
N LEU A 324 -7.61 -13.83 9.59
CA LEU A 324 -8.67 -12.84 9.80
C LEU A 324 -8.64 -12.29 11.24
N LYS A 325 -8.45 -13.16 12.23
CA LYS A 325 -8.40 -12.77 13.64
C LYS A 325 -7.22 -11.83 13.94
N LEU A 326 -6.02 -12.17 13.47
CA LEU A 326 -4.84 -11.32 13.64
C LEU A 326 -4.99 -9.98 12.92
N THR A 327 -5.62 -9.99 11.73
CA THR A 327 -5.94 -8.75 11.01
C THR A 327 -6.88 -7.86 11.81
N VAL A 328 -7.98 -8.40 12.36
CA VAL A 328 -8.95 -7.65 13.16
C VAL A 328 -8.31 -7.12 14.44
N LEU A 329 -7.53 -7.95 15.13
CA LEU A 329 -6.81 -7.57 16.36
C LEU A 329 -5.81 -6.42 16.15
N ALA A 330 -5.23 -6.30 14.96
CA ALA A 330 -4.29 -5.21 14.64
C ALA A 330 -5.01 -3.99 14.02
N ALA A 331 -5.99 -4.22 13.13
CA ALA A 331 -6.64 -3.17 12.37
C ALA A 331 -7.60 -2.33 13.20
N LEU A 332 -8.39 -2.96 14.08
CA LEU A 332 -9.37 -2.24 14.92
C LEU A 332 -8.69 -1.19 15.82
N PRO A 333 -7.70 -1.53 16.68
CA PRO A 333 -7.08 -0.54 17.52
C PRO A 333 -6.31 0.52 16.72
N ALA A 334 -5.68 0.16 15.61
CA ALA A 334 -4.97 1.12 14.76
C ALA A 334 -5.94 2.11 14.10
N GLY A 335 -7.02 1.62 13.48
CA GLY A 335 -7.98 2.48 12.78
C GLY A 335 -8.82 3.33 13.74
N VAL A 336 -9.34 2.75 14.82
CA VAL A 336 -10.11 3.48 15.84
C VAL A 336 -9.21 4.45 16.61
N GLY A 337 -7.95 4.09 16.88
CA GLY A 337 -6.97 4.97 17.49
C GLY A 337 -6.70 6.21 16.64
N LEU A 338 -6.50 6.02 15.33
CA LEU A 338 -6.38 7.13 14.37
C LEU A 338 -7.65 7.99 14.33
N SER A 339 -8.84 7.38 14.41
CA SER A 339 -10.11 8.08 14.39
C SER A 339 -10.31 8.95 15.64
N VAL A 340 -10.09 8.38 16.83
CA VAL A 340 -10.36 9.03 18.12
C VAL A 340 -9.35 10.15 18.43
N LEU A 341 -8.11 9.97 18.03
CA LEU A 341 -7.01 10.93 18.23
C LEU A 341 -6.63 11.68 16.94
N ALA A 342 -7.54 11.77 15.96
CA ALA A 342 -7.25 12.34 14.63
C ALA A 342 -6.65 13.76 14.72
N GLY A 343 -7.31 14.68 15.42
CA GLY A 343 -6.85 16.05 15.59
C GLY A 343 -5.47 16.13 16.28
N PRO A 344 -5.32 15.58 17.50
CA PRO A 344 -4.04 15.56 18.22
C PRO A 344 -2.88 14.95 17.41
N ILE A 345 -3.13 13.85 16.68
CA ILE A 345 -2.11 13.21 15.84
C ILE A 345 -1.69 14.12 14.69
N LEU A 346 -2.64 14.76 14.00
CA LEU A 346 -2.34 15.66 12.89
C LEU A 346 -1.61 16.91 13.38
N GLN A 347 -2.03 17.51 14.48
CA GLN A 347 -1.35 18.68 15.08
C GLN A 347 0.08 18.36 15.53
N LEU A 348 0.32 17.13 16.03
CA LEU A 348 1.68 16.70 16.37
C LEU A 348 2.55 16.56 15.11
N LEU A 349 2.01 15.96 14.05
CA LEU A 349 2.77 15.62 12.85
C LEU A 349 2.95 16.81 11.90
N TYR A 350 2.00 17.74 11.89
CA TYR A 350 1.97 18.89 10.97
C TYR A 350 1.94 20.26 11.70
N PRO A 351 2.95 20.54 12.55
CA PRO A 351 2.98 21.77 13.34
C PRO A 351 3.19 23.05 12.51
N ALA A 352 3.68 22.93 11.27
CA ALA A 352 3.90 24.08 10.39
C ALA A 352 2.61 24.57 9.70
N VAL A 353 1.57 23.72 9.64
CA VAL A 353 0.29 23.99 8.98
C VAL A 353 -0.88 23.65 9.90
N PRO A 354 -1.04 24.33 11.04
CA PRO A 354 -2.00 23.94 12.09
C PRO A 354 -3.45 24.01 11.62
N GLU A 355 -3.82 25.01 10.80
CA GLU A 355 -5.16 25.15 10.25
C GLU A 355 -5.53 23.97 9.32
N THR A 356 -4.61 23.59 8.45
CA THR A 356 -4.77 22.40 7.58
C THR A 356 -4.86 21.12 8.40
N ALA A 357 -4.07 20.99 9.45
CA ALA A 357 -4.10 19.84 10.35
C ALA A 357 -5.45 19.72 11.07
N GLU A 358 -6.03 20.82 11.49
CA GLU A 358 -7.36 20.87 12.11
C GLU A 358 -8.47 20.50 11.12
N ALA A 359 -8.46 21.09 9.92
CA ALA A 359 -9.41 20.76 8.86
C ALA A 359 -9.32 19.28 8.46
N ALA A 360 -8.10 18.73 8.34
CA ALA A 360 -7.84 17.34 8.00
C ALA A 360 -8.29 16.36 9.09
N ALA A 361 -8.48 16.80 10.35
CA ALA A 361 -8.89 15.93 11.45
C ALA A 361 -10.23 15.25 11.21
N TYR A 362 -11.19 15.97 10.61
CA TYR A 362 -12.46 15.38 10.21
C TYR A 362 -12.25 14.23 9.21
N HIS A 363 -11.44 14.44 8.21
CA HIS A 363 -11.15 13.41 7.21
C HIS A 363 -10.48 12.20 7.84
N LEU A 364 -9.48 12.40 8.70
CA LEU A 364 -8.78 11.30 9.35
C LEU A 364 -9.70 10.51 10.30
N THR A 365 -10.70 11.13 10.91
CA THR A 365 -11.68 10.44 11.75
C THR A 365 -12.41 9.35 10.96
N PHE A 366 -12.93 9.64 9.78
CA PHE A 366 -13.62 8.65 8.95
C PHE A 366 -12.65 7.73 8.20
N LEU A 367 -11.52 8.24 7.74
CA LEU A 367 -10.49 7.44 7.10
C LEU A 367 -9.84 6.44 8.09
N GLY A 368 -9.72 6.79 9.37
CA GLY A 368 -9.28 5.86 10.42
C GLY A 368 -10.20 4.65 10.52
N LEU A 369 -11.51 4.86 10.51
CA LEU A 369 -12.49 3.78 10.47
C LEU A 369 -12.41 2.99 9.14
N ALA A 370 -12.28 3.68 8.01
CA ALA A 370 -12.13 3.06 6.70
C ALA A 370 -10.88 2.16 6.64
N CYS A 371 -9.81 2.51 7.33
CA CYS A 371 -8.57 1.73 7.44
C CYS A 371 -8.81 0.31 7.96
N VAL A 372 -9.74 0.12 8.92
CA VAL A 372 -10.13 -1.20 9.43
C VAL A 372 -10.67 -2.08 8.30
N PHE A 373 -11.56 -1.52 7.48
CA PHE A 373 -12.17 -2.23 6.36
C PHE A 373 -11.19 -2.50 5.22
N VAL A 374 -10.23 -1.61 4.98
CA VAL A 374 -9.14 -1.88 4.01
C VAL A 374 -8.30 -3.09 4.46
N CYS A 375 -7.93 -3.14 5.72
CA CYS A 375 -7.18 -4.28 6.27
C CYS A 375 -7.98 -5.59 6.17
N LEU A 376 -9.28 -5.54 6.48
CA LEU A 376 -10.20 -6.67 6.32
C LEU A 376 -10.33 -7.10 4.85
N MET A 377 -10.47 -6.13 3.94
CA MET A 377 -10.52 -6.41 2.49
C MET A 377 -9.27 -7.18 2.05
N VAL A 378 -8.09 -6.76 2.46
CA VAL A 378 -6.82 -7.43 2.08
C VAL A 378 -6.78 -8.87 2.58
N ALA A 379 -7.14 -9.10 3.85
CA ALA A 379 -7.14 -10.44 4.44
C ALA A 379 -8.19 -11.36 3.78
N THR A 380 -9.41 -10.84 3.60
CA THR A 380 -10.51 -11.60 2.97
C THR A 380 -10.24 -11.91 1.50
N ASN A 381 -9.63 -10.97 0.75
CA ASN A 381 -9.19 -11.21 -0.63
C ASN A 381 -8.21 -12.38 -0.70
N GLY A 382 -7.23 -12.43 0.20
CA GLY A 382 -6.27 -13.53 0.27
C GLY A 382 -6.92 -14.87 0.58
N VAL A 383 -7.88 -14.92 1.52
CA VAL A 383 -8.64 -16.15 1.82
C VAL A 383 -9.42 -16.61 0.60
N LEU A 384 -10.22 -15.73 -0.03
CA LEU A 384 -11.02 -16.08 -1.21
C LEU A 384 -10.16 -16.57 -2.38
N GLN A 385 -9.03 -15.91 -2.64
CA GLN A 385 -8.09 -16.35 -3.67
C GLN A 385 -7.48 -17.72 -3.36
N SER A 386 -7.15 -18.00 -2.09
CA SER A 386 -6.61 -19.30 -1.67
C SER A 386 -7.60 -20.43 -1.84
N TYR A 387 -8.89 -20.16 -1.64
CA TYR A 387 -9.98 -21.12 -1.87
C TYR A 387 -10.42 -21.24 -3.34
N GLY A 388 -9.72 -20.59 -4.28
CA GLY A 388 -9.97 -20.72 -5.72
C GLY A 388 -11.02 -19.78 -6.27
N HIS A 389 -11.40 -18.74 -5.56
CA HIS A 389 -12.37 -17.73 -5.97
C HIS A 389 -11.74 -16.34 -6.23
N PRO A 390 -10.77 -16.20 -7.17
CA PRO A 390 -10.03 -14.94 -7.36
C PRO A 390 -10.88 -13.82 -7.99
N LEU A 391 -12.02 -14.14 -8.59
CA LEU A 391 -12.93 -13.16 -9.20
C LEU A 391 -13.80 -12.42 -8.19
N LEU A 392 -14.11 -13.04 -7.04
CA LEU A 392 -14.97 -12.41 -6.03
C LEU A 392 -14.38 -11.10 -5.45
N PRO A 393 -13.08 -11.02 -5.10
CA PRO A 393 -12.45 -9.76 -4.75
C PRO A 393 -12.56 -8.67 -5.82
N VAL A 394 -12.53 -9.05 -7.11
CA VAL A 394 -12.69 -8.09 -8.21
C VAL A 394 -14.14 -7.56 -8.26
N ILE A 395 -15.12 -8.45 -8.12
CA ILE A 395 -16.53 -8.08 -8.09
C ILE A 395 -16.83 -7.18 -6.89
N SER A 396 -16.37 -7.53 -5.68
CA SER A 396 -16.57 -6.71 -4.48
C SER A 396 -15.93 -5.33 -4.63
N LEU A 397 -14.73 -5.26 -5.24
CA LEU A 397 -14.04 -4.01 -5.52
C LEU A 397 -14.82 -3.13 -6.50
N LEU A 398 -15.39 -3.71 -7.56
CA LEU A 398 -16.24 -2.98 -8.51
C LEU A 398 -17.52 -2.48 -7.83
N CYS A 399 -18.20 -3.29 -7.03
CA CYS A 399 -19.37 -2.87 -6.26
C CYS A 399 -19.04 -1.70 -5.31
N GLY A 400 -17.91 -1.80 -4.58
CA GLY A 400 -17.43 -0.73 -3.72
C GLY A 400 -17.08 0.54 -4.50
N GLY A 401 -16.44 0.40 -5.66
CA GLY A 401 -16.12 1.50 -6.55
C GLY A 401 -17.36 2.22 -7.07
N VAL A 402 -18.37 1.50 -7.51
CA VAL A 402 -19.66 2.08 -7.92
C VAL A 402 -20.32 2.83 -6.75
N LEU A 403 -20.37 2.21 -5.56
CA LEU A 403 -20.92 2.89 -4.39
C LEU A 403 -20.14 4.16 -4.07
N LYS A 404 -18.81 4.15 -4.19
CA LYS A 404 -17.96 5.32 -3.94
C LYS A 404 -18.26 6.46 -4.93
N ILE A 405 -18.43 6.15 -6.21
CA ILE A 405 -18.81 7.13 -7.23
C ILE A 405 -20.15 7.79 -6.86
N VAL A 406 -21.16 6.99 -6.55
CA VAL A 406 -22.49 7.48 -6.19
C VAL A 406 -22.46 8.33 -4.92
N THR A 407 -21.80 7.82 -3.86
CA THR A 407 -21.73 8.54 -2.58
C THR A 407 -20.87 9.79 -2.66
N ASN A 408 -19.79 9.80 -3.46
CA ASN A 408 -19.02 11.01 -3.72
C ASN A 408 -19.90 12.07 -4.40
N TYR A 409 -20.60 11.72 -5.48
CA TYR A 409 -21.47 12.67 -6.18
C TYR A 409 -22.54 13.27 -5.25
N LEU A 410 -23.19 12.45 -4.43
CA LEU A 410 -24.24 12.90 -3.51
C LEU A 410 -23.70 13.70 -2.34
N MET A 411 -22.61 13.24 -1.70
CA MET A 411 -22.12 13.84 -0.45
C MET A 411 -21.15 14.99 -0.69
N VAL A 412 -20.29 14.91 -1.70
CA VAL A 412 -19.38 16.02 -2.04
C VAL A 412 -20.14 17.12 -2.77
N GLY A 413 -21.20 16.78 -3.52
CA GLY A 413 -22.06 17.73 -4.20
C GLY A 413 -23.06 18.48 -3.30
N ASP A 414 -23.21 18.05 -2.04
CA ASP A 414 -24.03 18.75 -1.06
C ASP A 414 -23.21 19.90 -0.41
N PRO A 415 -23.68 21.17 -0.52
CA PRO A 415 -23.00 22.31 0.09
C PRO A 415 -22.75 22.17 1.62
N ALA A 416 -23.58 21.41 2.33
CA ALA A 416 -23.42 21.20 3.77
C ALA A 416 -22.23 20.28 4.12
N THR A 417 -21.88 19.35 3.25
CA THR A 417 -20.82 18.37 3.48
C THR A 417 -19.55 18.65 2.68
N GLY A 418 -19.68 19.04 1.40
CA GLY A 418 -18.55 19.38 0.54
C GLY A 418 -17.46 18.30 0.55
N ILE A 419 -16.20 18.70 0.61
CA ILE A 419 -15.04 17.79 0.62
C ILE A 419 -15.08 16.76 1.76
N ARG A 420 -15.77 17.07 2.89
CA ARG A 420 -15.95 16.14 4.01
C ARG A 420 -16.63 14.84 3.59
N GLY A 421 -17.50 14.91 2.58
CA GLY A 421 -18.18 13.75 1.99
C GLY A 421 -17.23 12.71 1.41
N ALA A 422 -16.05 13.09 0.92
CA ALA A 422 -15.08 12.19 0.31
C ALA A 422 -14.52 11.15 1.29
N ALA A 423 -14.27 11.56 2.55
CA ALA A 423 -13.80 10.64 3.59
C ALA A 423 -14.88 9.62 4.00
N VAL A 424 -16.13 10.08 4.12
CA VAL A 424 -17.30 9.24 4.45
C VAL A 424 -17.59 8.27 3.30
N SER A 425 -17.54 8.73 2.05
CA SER A 425 -17.69 7.89 0.86
C SER A 425 -16.63 6.77 0.82
N THR A 426 -15.38 7.11 1.18
CA THR A 426 -14.29 6.12 1.28
C THR A 426 -14.60 5.07 2.34
N LEU A 427 -15.13 5.45 3.49
CA LEU A 427 -15.56 4.52 4.54
C LEU A 427 -16.65 3.55 4.01
N TYR A 428 -17.69 4.06 3.36
CA TYR A 428 -18.77 3.24 2.82
C TYR A 428 -18.29 2.27 1.73
N CYS A 429 -17.40 2.73 0.85
CA CYS A 429 -16.79 1.89 -0.17
C CYS A 429 -16.10 0.67 0.43
N TYR A 430 -15.15 0.87 1.33
CA TYR A 430 -14.39 -0.23 1.92
C TYR A 430 -15.21 -1.09 2.88
N ALA A 431 -16.19 -0.50 3.57
CA ALA A 431 -17.13 -1.25 4.39
C ALA A 431 -17.96 -2.23 3.54
N LEU A 432 -18.51 -1.76 2.39
CA LEU A 432 -19.24 -2.62 1.47
C LEU A 432 -18.37 -3.76 0.93
N ILE A 433 -17.15 -3.47 0.50
CA ILE A 433 -16.21 -4.49 0.01
C ILE A 433 -15.96 -5.55 1.08
N ALA A 434 -15.68 -5.13 2.32
CA ALA A 434 -15.43 -6.05 3.43
C ALA A 434 -16.66 -6.91 3.74
N VAL A 435 -17.86 -6.33 3.74
CA VAL A 435 -19.13 -7.05 3.96
C VAL A 435 -19.37 -8.09 2.86
N ILE A 436 -19.23 -7.72 1.59
CA ILE A 436 -19.38 -8.66 0.46
C ILE A 436 -18.39 -9.82 0.59
N ASN A 437 -17.12 -9.52 0.86
CA ASN A 437 -16.09 -10.55 1.00
C ASN A 437 -16.35 -11.48 2.20
N LEU A 438 -16.74 -10.94 3.36
CA LEU A 438 -17.10 -11.75 4.54
C LEU A 438 -18.33 -12.61 4.26
N ALA A 439 -19.35 -12.07 3.59
CA ALA A 439 -20.52 -12.83 3.17
C ALA A 439 -20.16 -13.95 2.18
N ALA A 440 -19.23 -13.69 1.26
CA ALA A 440 -18.72 -14.71 0.35
C ALA A 440 -17.96 -15.82 1.11
N ILE A 441 -17.08 -15.45 2.06
CA ILE A 441 -16.40 -16.43 2.93
C ILE A 441 -17.43 -17.24 3.73
N ALA A 442 -18.47 -16.60 4.25
CA ALA A 442 -19.54 -17.28 5.00
C ALA A 442 -20.24 -18.39 4.19
N ARG A 443 -20.35 -18.20 2.87
CA ARG A 443 -21.03 -19.14 1.98
C ARG A 443 -20.12 -20.19 1.36
N LEU A 444 -18.88 -19.82 1.09
CA LEU A 444 -17.97 -20.62 0.23
C LEU A 444 -16.86 -21.33 1.02
N VAL A 445 -16.60 -20.91 2.25
CA VAL A 445 -15.58 -21.54 3.13
C VAL A 445 -16.29 -22.40 4.17
N PRO A 446 -16.29 -23.74 4.03
CA PRO A 446 -17.03 -24.63 4.92
C PRO A 446 -16.58 -24.53 6.38
N GLU A 447 -15.27 -24.44 6.62
CA GLU A 447 -14.64 -24.34 7.95
C GLU A 447 -14.40 -22.87 8.35
N ARG A 448 -15.36 -22.00 8.05
CA ARG A 448 -15.30 -20.58 8.37
C ARG A 448 -15.14 -20.31 9.87
N PRO A 449 -14.41 -19.27 10.26
CA PRO A 449 -14.35 -18.84 11.65
C PRO A 449 -15.73 -18.29 12.09
N GLY A 450 -16.06 -18.49 13.36
CA GLY A 450 -17.23 -17.85 13.94
C GLY A 450 -17.06 -16.33 13.98
N TYR A 451 -17.89 -15.58 13.28
CA TYR A 451 -17.74 -14.12 13.19
C TYR A 451 -17.93 -13.42 14.53
N ILE A 452 -18.84 -13.91 15.37
CA ILE A 452 -19.03 -13.35 16.72
C ILE A 452 -17.73 -13.47 17.52
N SER A 453 -17.10 -14.64 17.54
CA SER A 453 -15.83 -14.83 18.24
C SER A 453 -14.67 -14.06 17.61
N LEU A 454 -14.75 -13.79 16.29
CA LEU A 454 -13.76 -13.04 15.55
C LEU A 454 -13.79 -11.54 15.90
N PHE A 455 -14.98 -10.95 16.04
CA PHE A 455 -15.15 -9.51 16.22
C PHE A 455 -15.47 -9.08 17.66
N ALA A 456 -16.20 -9.88 18.44
CA ALA A 456 -16.73 -9.44 19.73
C ALA A 456 -15.61 -9.03 20.71
N LYS A 457 -14.61 -9.89 20.92
CA LYS A 457 -13.49 -9.56 21.83
C LYS A 457 -12.69 -8.36 21.32
N PRO A 458 -12.18 -8.30 20.07
CA PRO A 458 -11.43 -7.15 19.57
C PRO A 458 -12.21 -5.84 19.58
N VAL A 459 -13.51 -5.85 19.28
CA VAL A 459 -14.36 -4.64 19.34
C VAL A 459 -14.46 -4.13 20.78
N LEU A 460 -14.74 -5.01 21.75
CA LEU A 460 -14.81 -4.62 23.16
C LEU A 460 -13.47 -4.03 23.64
N LEU A 461 -12.37 -4.71 23.34
CA LEU A 461 -11.02 -4.25 23.70
C LEU A 461 -10.70 -2.89 23.08
N THR A 462 -11.08 -2.70 21.83
CA THR A 462 -10.85 -1.44 21.10
C THR A 462 -11.72 -0.32 21.67
N ALA A 463 -12.94 -0.60 22.08
CA ALA A 463 -13.81 0.39 22.74
C ALA A 463 -13.21 0.89 24.07
N VAL A 464 -12.70 -0.03 24.90
CA VAL A 464 -12.00 0.34 26.14
C VAL A 464 -10.73 1.12 25.86
N MET A 465 -9.94 0.70 24.87
CA MET A 465 -8.74 1.41 24.42
C MET A 465 -9.08 2.83 23.93
N ALA A 466 -10.15 3.01 23.16
CA ALA A 466 -10.59 4.31 22.66
C ALA A 466 -10.97 5.27 23.80
N LEU A 467 -11.69 4.75 24.82
CA LEU A 467 -12.00 5.52 26.02
C LEU A 467 -10.73 5.90 26.79
N ALA A 468 -9.81 4.96 26.96
CA ALA A 468 -8.52 5.22 27.61
C ALA A 468 -7.68 6.25 26.83
N ALA A 469 -7.66 6.16 25.49
CA ALA A 469 -6.98 7.13 24.62
C ALA A 469 -7.53 8.54 24.79
N ARG A 470 -8.86 8.69 24.72
CA ARG A 470 -9.55 9.99 24.83
C ARG A 470 -9.41 10.60 26.23
N SER A 471 -9.66 9.79 27.28
CA SER A 471 -9.55 10.24 28.67
C SER A 471 -8.09 10.54 29.04
N GLY A 472 -7.16 9.68 28.62
CA GLY A 472 -5.72 9.88 28.80
C GLY A 472 -5.23 11.16 28.12
N TYR A 473 -5.65 11.42 26.87
CA TYR A 473 -5.32 12.65 26.18
C TYR A 473 -5.79 13.89 26.97
N GLY A 474 -7.07 13.91 27.42
CA GLY A 474 -7.58 15.02 28.22
C GLY A 474 -6.85 15.20 29.56
N LEU A 475 -6.37 14.11 30.18
CA LEU A 475 -5.55 14.17 31.38
C LEU A 475 -4.15 14.73 31.11
N PHE A 476 -3.50 14.24 30.05
CA PHE A 476 -2.14 14.67 29.70
C PHE A 476 -2.08 16.10 29.18
N CYS A 477 -3.15 16.63 28.57
CA CYS A 477 -3.24 18.06 28.21
C CYS A 477 -3.20 18.99 29.42
N ARG A 478 -3.47 18.50 30.64
CA ARG A 478 -3.32 19.30 31.90
C ARG A 478 -1.86 19.37 32.38
N LEU A 479 -1.00 18.45 31.91
CA LEU A 479 0.38 18.29 32.37
C LEU A 479 1.40 18.69 31.30
N LEU A 480 1.03 18.59 30.03
CA LEU A 480 1.90 18.79 28.86
C LEU A 480 1.20 19.71 27.84
N PRO A 481 1.96 20.41 27.00
CA PRO A 481 1.39 21.10 25.85
C PRO A 481 0.55 20.12 24.99
N GLU A 482 -0.62 20.56 24.50
CA GLU A 482 -1.59 19.73 23.78
C GLU A 482 -0.96 18.86 22.69
N ARG A 483 -0.03 19.43 21.93
CA ARG A 483 0.70 18.74 20.88
C ARG A 483 1.47 17.51 21.35
N TRP A 484 2.09 17.58 22.53
CA TRP A 484 2.90 16.48 23.07
C TRP A 484 2.10 15.48 23.90
N ALA A 485 0.93 15.89 24.37
CA ALA A 485 0.03 15.05 25.18
C ALA A 485 -0.47 13.81 24.43
N VAL A 486 -0.47 13.83 23.10
CA VAL A 486 -0.89 12.69 22.28
C VAL A 486 0.07 11.50 22.39
N LEU A 487 1.37 11.72 22.58
CA LEU A 487 2.34 10.61 22.68
C LEU A 487 2.07 9.69 23.88
N PRO A 488 1.98 10.21 25.13
CA PRO A 488 1.65 9.37 26.27
C PRO A 488 0.20 8.82 26.17
N ALA A 489 -0.74 9.52 25.52
CA ALA A 489 -2.08 9.02 25.31
C ALA A 489 -2.11 7.79 24.36
N VAL A 490 -1.36 7.83 23.27
CA VAL A 490 -1.20 6.68 22.37
C VAL A 490 -0.50 5.52 23.07
N LEU A 491 0.54 5.79 23.86
CA LEU A 491 1.24 4.76 24.63
C LEU A 491 0.30 4.10 25.66
N LEU A 492 -0.45 4.91 26.41
CA LEU A 492 -1.45 4.42 27.36
C LEU A 492 -2.49 3.53 26.67
N ALA A 493 -3.04 3.99 25.52
CA ALA A 493 -4.00 3.24 24.73
C ALA A 493 -3.42 1.90 24.27
N ALA A 494 -2.18 1.89 23.77
CA ALA A 494 -1.50 0.67 23.32
C ALA A 494 -1.27 -0.31 24.48
N VAL A 495 -0.83 0.18 25.64
CA VAL A 495 -0.62 -0.65 26.83
C VAL A 495 -1.95 -1.24 27.32
N VAL A 496 -2.99 -0.41 27.44
CA VAL A 496 -4.32 -0.87 27.85
C VAL A 496 -4.84 -1.95 26.90
N TYR A 497 -4.72 -1.73 25.60
CA TYR A 497 -5.15 -2.71 24.60
C TYR A 497 -4.40 -4.04 24.72
N VAL A 498 -3.07 -4.00 24.79
CA VAL A 498 -2.25 -5.22 24.87
C VAL A 498 -2.50 -5.98 26.17
N VAL A 499 -2.53 -5.29 27.31
CA VAL A 499 -2.80 -5.91 28.62
C VAL A 499 -4.16 -6.59 28.63
N LEU A 500 -5.19 -5.90 28.17
CA LEU A 500 -6.54 -6.47 28.10
C LEU A 500 -6.64 -7.62 27.08
N ALA A 501 -5.98 -7.51 25.92
CA ALA A 501 -5.95 -8.58 24.92
C ALA A 501 -5.33 -9.87 25.46
N LEU A 502 -4.28 -9.76 26.27
CA LEU A 502 -3.66 -10.89 26.96
C LEU A 502 -4.54 -11.41 28.10
N ALA A 503 -5.11 -10.53 28.92
CA ALA A 503 -5.95 -10.90 30.08
C ALA A 503 -7.24 -11.65 29.67
N ILE A 504 -7.91 -11.21 28.60
CA ILE A 504 -9.16 -11.82 28.10
C ILE A 504 -8.87 -13.03 27.18
N GLY A 505 -7.60 -13.33 26.90
CA GLY A 505 -7.21 -14.40 25.97
C GLY A 505 -7.74 -14.13 24.55
N ALA A 506 -7.68 -12.90 24.10
CA ALA A 506 -8.02 -12.53 22.72
C ALA A 506 -6.94 -13.03 21.73
N VAL A 507 -5.69 -13.12 22.18
CA VAL A 507 -4.58 -13.75 21.46
C VAL A 507 -4.30 -15.10 22.10
N THR A 508 -4.35 -16.17 21.32
CA THR A 508 -4.06 -17.54 21.81
C THR A 508 -2.68 -18.02 21.30
N ARG A 509 -2.10 -18.98 22.00
CA ARG A 509 -0.85 -19.64 21.56
C ARG A 509 -0.98 -20.19 20.14
N GLN A 510 -2.13 -20.74 19.79
CA GLN A 510 -2.40 -21.29 18.46
C GLN A 510 -2.40 -20.19 17.36
N ASP A 511 -2.87 -19.00 17.66
CA ASP A 511 -2.85 -17.88 16.72
C ASP A 511 -1.41 -17.47 16.39
N LEU A 512 -0.54 -17.43 17.41
CA LEU A 512 0.86 -17.05 17.23
C LEU A 512 1.70 -18.15 16.56
N GLN A 513 1.41 -19.42 16.80
CA GLN A 513 2.12 -20.54 16.16
C GLN A 513 2.02 -20.52 14.63
N THR A 514 0.98 -19.90 14.08
CA THR A 514 0.84 -19.70 12.63
C THR A 514 1.82 -18.67 12.04
N LEU A 515 2.45 -17.86 12.89
CA LEU A 515 3.42 -16.84 12.48
C LEU A 515 4.87 -17.35 12.48
N PRO A 516 5.74 -16.86 11.58
CA PRO A 516 7.18 -17.14 11.64
C PRO A 516 7.76 -16.68 12.99
N LYS A 517 8.37 -17.58 13.75
CA LYS A 517 8.88 -17.36 15.12
C LYS A 517 7.79 -17.14 16.19
N GLY A 518 6.54 -17.44 15.90
CA GLY A 518 5.41 -17.22 16.81
C GLY A 518 5.49 -18.07 18.09
N GLU A 519 6.09 -19.27 18.06
CA GLU A 519 6.32 -20.06 19.28
C GLU A 519 7.20 -19.33 20.30
N LYS A 520 8.31 -18.73 19.84
CA LYS A 520 9.18 -17.95 20.74
C LYS A 520 8.48 -16.72 21.34
N LEU A 521 7.54 -16.16 20.60
CA LEU A 521 6.74 -15.03 21.07
C LEU A 521 5.68 -15.51 22.07
N ALA A 522 5.01 -16.64 21.80
CA ALA A 522 4.04 -17.24 22.70
C ALA A 522 4.66 -17.64 24.05
N ASP A 523 5.87 -18.21 24.02
CA ASP A 523 6.62 -18.58 25.23
C ASP A 523 7.03 -17.34 26.05
N ARG A 524 7.46 -16.25 25.41
CA ARG A 524 7.81 -14.99 26.08
C ARG A 524 6.58 -14.30 26.70
N LEU A 525 5.41 -14.44 26.10
CA LEU A 525 4.16 -13.87 26.57
C LEU A 525 3.41 -14.78 27.56
N HIS A 526 3.98 -15.94 27.91
CA HIS A 526 3.41 -16.95 28.83
C HIS A 526 1.97 -17.33 28.45
N LEU A 527 1.66 -17.38 27.13
CA LEU A 527 0.35 -17.73 26.64
C LEU A 527 0.07 -19.24 26.79
N ARG A 528 -1.06 -19.58 27.37
CA ARG A 528 -1.56 -20.95 27.53
C ARG A 528 -2.21 -21.51 26.27
#